data_51797ba6fb6a857babdc297ba3b9fb79
#
_entry.id   51797ba6fb6a857babdc297ba3b9fb79
#
_cell.length_a   1.000
_cell.length_b   1.000
_cell.length_c   1.000
_cell.angle_alpha   90.00
_cell.angle_beta   90.00
_cell.angle_gamma   90.00
#
_symmetry.space_group_name_H-M   'P 1'
#
loop_
_entity.id
_entity.type
_entity.pdbx_description
1 polymer ?
#
loop_
_entity_poly.entity_id
_entity_poly.type
_entity_poly.pdbx_seq_one_letter_code
_entity_poly.pdbx_strand_id
1 'polypeptide(L)'
;MKTVLEISVIKYDEEKECLIKALDELQTLCKVTEGYELSNPTSRFGWTFFKVWLRPSLLFCIHEKFADMIKKSKGHKTEEKFSRFISDFFESRDCNIKLKVVED
;
A
#
# COMPACT_ATOMS: atom_id res chain seq x y z
N MET A 1 7.31 5.89 14.51
CA MET A 1 7.31 4.68 13.67
C MET A 1 6.60 4.95 12.37
N LYS A 2 7.25 4.73 11.26
CA LYS A 2 6.69 4.94 9.92
C LYS A 2 6.37 3.61 9.28
N THR A 3 5.20 3.50 8.71
CA THR A 3 4.84 2.34 7.88
C THR A 3 5.02 2.73 6.42
N VAL A 4 5.88 2.01 5.74
CA VAL A 4 6.26 2.29 4.37
C VAL A 4 5.95 1.07 3.50
N LEU A 5 5.33 1.31 2.37
CA LEU A 5 5.11 0.28 1.36
C LEU A 5 6.24 0.39 0.35
N GLU A 6 7.09 -0.63 0.27
CA GLU A 6 8.13 -0.71 -0.77
C GLU A 6 7.52 -1.36 -1.98
N ILE A 7 7.47 -0.65 -3.09
CA ILE A 7 6.75 -1.08 -4.29
C ILE A 7 7.69 -1.26 -5.46
N SER A 8 7.50 -2.35 -6.19
CA SER A 8 8.25 -2.67 -7.40
C SER A 8 7.27 -2.89 -8.54
N VAL A 9 7.49 -2.21 -9.66
CA VAL A 9 6.61 -2.30 -10.84
C VAL A 9 7.43 -2.36 -12.11
N ILE A 10 6.84 -2.92 -13.17
CA ILE A 10 7.46 -2.93 -14.50
C ILE A 10 6.98 -1.74 -15.31
N LYS A 11 5.67 -1.48 -15.32
CA LYS A 11 5.06 -0.37 -16.07
C LYS A 11 4.69 0.76 -15.10
N TYR A 12 5.68 1.54 -14.74
CA TYR A 12 5.55 2.55 -13.69
C TYR A 12 4.38 3.51 -13.89
N ASP A 13 4.27 4.12 -15.07
CA ASP A 13 3.25 5.15 -15.31
C ASP A 13 1.83 4.60 -15.13
N GLU A 14 1.58 3.41 -15.68
CA GLU A 14 0.27 2.75 -15.58
C GLU A 14 -0.03 2.31 -14.16
N GLU A 15 0.95 1.66 -13.51
CA GLU A 15 0.74 1.11 -12.18
C GLU A 15 0.68 2.19 -11.10
N LYS A 16 1.44 3.27 -11.28
CA LYS A 16 1.37 4.42 -10.37
C LYS A 16 -0.04 5.01 -10.36
N GLU A 17 -0.62 5.19 -11.54
CA GLU A 17 -1.98 5.73 -11.65
C GLU A 17 -2.99 4.83 -10.96
N CYS A 18 -2.90 3.52 -11.20
CA CYS A 18 -3.75 2.54 -10.55
C CYS A 18 -3.59 2.57 -9.02
N LEU A 19 -2.36 2.64 -8.55
CA LEU A 19 -2.05 2.71 -7.13
C LEU A 19 -2.64 3.96 -6.47
N ILE A 20 -2.51 5.11 -7.13
CA ILE A 20 -3.05 6.36 -6.61
C ILE A 20 -4.56 6.29 -6.50
N LYS A 21 -5.25 5.74 -7.51
CA LYS A 21 -6.70 5.57 -7.46
C LYS A 21 -7.12 4.69 -6.28
N ALA A 22 -6.40 3.60 -6.03
CA ALA A 22 -6.69 2.70 -4.92
C ALA A 22 -6.44 3.38 -3.57
N LEU A 23 -5.34 4.12 -3.45
CA LEU A 23 -5.04 4.86 -2.22
C LEU A 23 -6.07 5.97 -1.96
N ASP A 24 -6.51 6.65 -3.01
CA ASP A 24 -7.53 7.70 -2.87
C ASP A 24 -8.88 7.10 -2.47
N GLU A 25 -9.18 5.89 -2.93
CA GLU A 25 -10.38 5.17 -2.47
C GLU A 25 -10.30 4.91 -0.97
N LEU A 26 -9.14 4.47 -0.47
CA LEU A 26 -8.94 4.28 0.96
C LEU A 26 -9.10 5.58 1.73
N GLN A 27 -8.56 6.67 1.21
CA GLN A 27 -8.73 7.98 1.84
C GLN A 27 -10.18 8.40 1.90
N THR A 28 -10.94 8.16 0.83
CA THR A 28 -12.38 8.48 0.80
C THR A 28 -13.13 7.66 1.83
N LEU A 29 -12.86 6.35 1.91
CA LEU A 29 -13.49 5.47 2.89
C LEU A 29 -13.17 5.89 4.32
N CYS A 30 -11.98 6.40 4.53
CA CYS A 30 -11.51 6.81 5.85
C CYS A 30 -11.78 8.28 6.18
N LYS A 31 -12.29 9.03 5.22
CA LYS A 31 -12.50 10.49 5.36
C LYS A 31 -11.20 11.20 5.78
N VAL A 32 -10.09 10.77 5.19
CA VAL A 32 -8.76 11.32 5.45
C VAL A 32 -8.25 11.99 4.20
N THR A 33 -7.54 13.11 4.36
CA THR A 33 -6.84 13.78 3.27
C THR A 33 -5.34 13.74 3.57
N GLU A 34 -4.53 13.70 2.52
CA GLU A 34 -3.07 13.67 2.65
C GLU A 34 -2.59 12.51 3.55
N GLY A 35 -3.23 11.35 3.42
CA GLY A 35 -2.91 10.18 4.24
C GLY A 35 -1.72 9.38 3.77
N TYR A 36 -1.14 9.72 2.63
CA TYR A 36 0.02 9.01 2.08
C TYR A 36 0.92 9.96 1.32
N GLU A 37 2.15 9.51 1.08
CA GLU A 37 3.14 10.27 0.33
C GLU A 37 3.97 9.30 -0.51
N LEU A 38 4.22 9.67 -1.77
CA LEU A 38 4.99 8.86 -2.70
C LEU A 38 6.42 9.38 -2.80
N SER A 39 7.40 8.47 -2.81
CA SER A 39 8.79 8.83 -3.06
C SER A 39 9.06 8.92 -4.56
N ASN A 40 10.21 9.51 -4.90
CA ASN A 40 10.67 9.52 -6.29
C ASN A 40 11.03 8.10 -6.73
N PRO A 41 10.72 7.74 -8.00
CA PRO A 41 11.03 6.41 -8.49
C PRO A 41 12.51 6.24 -8.83
N THR A 42 12.98 5.01 -8.71
CA THR A 42 14.33 4.61 -9.14
C THR A 42 14.21 3.41 -10.05
N SER A 43 14.74 3.48 -11.25
CA SER A 43 14.69 2.37 -12.22
C SER A 43 15.96 1.55 -12.18
N ARG A 44 15.82 0.21 -12.20
CA ARG A 44 16.95 -0.72 -12.18
C ARG A 44 16.54 -2.04 -12.79
N PHE A 45 17.28 -2.54 -13.76
CA PHE A 45 17.06 -3.84 -14.38
C PHE A 45 15.65 -4.06 -14.93
N GLY A 46 15.06 -3.00 -15.53
CA GLY A 46 13.71 -3.10 -16.09
C GLY A 46 12.59 -2.93 -15.06
N TRP A 47 12.95 -2.81 -13.80
CA TRP A 47 11.99 -2.56 -12.73
C TRP A 47 12.09 -1.12 -12.25
N THR A 48 10.97 -0.59 -11.77
CA THR A 48 10.94 0.72 -11.12
C THR A 48 10.55 0.51 -9.66
N PHE A 49 11.31 1.10 -8.77
CA PHE A 49 11.15 0.99 -7.32
C PHE A 49 10.77 2.34 -6.74
N PHE A 50 9.77 2.35 -5.87
CA PHE A 50 9.41 3.55 -5.14
C PHE A 50 8.73 3.17 -3.83
N LYS A 51 8.51 4.15 -2.96
CA LYS A 51 7.94 3.91 -1.64
C LYS A 51 6.68 4.73 -1.47
N VAL A 52 5.73 4.19 -0.71
CA VAL A 52 4.55 4.91 -0.25
C VAL A 52 4.60 4.95 1.27
N TRP A 53 4.66 6.13 1.82
CA TRP A 53 4.59 6.32 3.26
C TRP A 53 3.13 6.51 3.65
N LEU A 54 2.63 5.63 4.52
CA LEU A 54 1.27 5.75 5.06
C LEU A 54 1.32 6.56 6.35
N ARG A 55 0.64 7.68 6.36
CA ARG A 55 0.58 8.51 7.57
C ARG A 55 -0.29 7.84 8.62
N PRO A 56 -0.06 8.11 9.91
CA PRO A 56 -0.80 7.45 10.99
C PRO A 56 -2.31 7.58 10.85
N SER A 57 -2.83 8.71 10.39
CA SER A 57 -4.26 8.92 10.23
C SER A 57 -4.90 7.89 9.29
N LEU A 58 -4.28 7.65 8.15
CA LEU A 58 -4.78 6.67 7.19
C LEU A 58 -4.50 5.25 7.67
N LEU A 59 -3.30 5.01 8.18
CA LEU A 59 -2.90 3.70 8.66
C LEU A 59 -3.84 3.17 9.74
N PHE A 60 -4.12 3.97 10.76
CA PHE A 60 -5.00 3.57 11.84
C PHE A 60 -6.42 3.31 11.36
N CYS A 61 -6.91 4.14 10.44
CA CYS A 61 -8.24 3.93 9.88
C CYS A 61 -8.33 2.63 9.11
N ILE A 62 -7.31 2.29 8.33
CA ILE A 62 -7.27 1.02 7.59
C ILE A 62 -7.31 -0.14 8.56
N HIS A 63 -6.49 -0.11 9.61
CA HIS A 63 -6.47 -1.17 10.62
C HIS A 63 -7.81 -1.31 11.33
N GLU A 64 -8.52 -0.22 11.55
CA GLU A 64 -9.82 -0.22 12.21
C GLU A 64 -10.93 -0.72 11.30
N LYS A 65 -11.04 -0.14 10.10
CA LYS A 65 -12.10 -0.50 9.16
C LYS A 65 -12.00 -1.91 8.62
N PHE A 66 -10.80 -2.39 8.41
CA PHE A 66 -10.54 -3.70 7.80
C PHE A 66 -9.94 -4.70 8.78
N ALA A 67 -10.17 -4.48 10.09
CA ALA A 67 -9.60 -5.32 11.13
C ALA A 67 -9.87 -6.81 10.92
N ASP A 68 -11.10 -7.18 10.59
CA ASP A 68 -11.47 -8.58 10.37
C ASP A 68 -10.78 -9.17 9.15
N MET A 69 -10.68 -8.41 8.07
CA MET A 69 -10.03 -8.86 6.84
C MET A 69 -8.54 -9.03 7.05
N ILE A 70 -7.92 -8.11 7.77
CA ILE A 70 -6.50 -8.19 8.10
C ILE A 70 -6.24 -9.41 8.98
N LYS A 71 -7.08 -9.63 9.98
CA LYS A 71 -6.95 -10.76 10.88
C LYS A 71 -7.03 -12.10 10.15
N LYS A 72 -7.87 -12.19 9.12
CA LYS A 72 -8.05 -13.40 8.31
C LYS A 72 -6.99 -13.57 7.22
N SER A 73 -6.19 -12.55 6.97
CA SER A 73 -5.14 -12.62 5.95
C SER A 73 -4.03 -13.58 6.39
N LYS A 74 -3.34 -14.15 5.41
CA LYS A 74 -2.24 -15.09 5.67
C LYS A 74 -1.04 -14.37 6.30
N GLY A 75 -0.41 -15.03 7.27
CA GLY A 75 0.76 -14.50 7.96
C GLY A 75 0.72 -14.89 9.42
N HIS A 76 1.88 -14.86 10.07
CA HIS A 76 2.00 -15.19 11.50
C HIS A 76 1.96 -13.94 12.36
N LYS A 77 2.49 -12.83 11.84
CA LYS A 77 2.54 -11.55 12.55
C LYS A 77 1.55 -10.57 11.96
N THR A 78 1.17 -9.57 12.75
CA THR A 78 0.25 -8.51 12.29
C THR A 78 0.79 -7.81 11.04
N GLU A 79 2.09 -7.55 11.00
CA GLU A 79 2.73 -6.90 9.85
C GLU A 79 2.59 -7.73 8.57
N GLU A 80 2.77 -9.04 8.68
CA GLU A 80 2.61 -9.94 7.54
C GLU A 80 1.17 -9.98 7.06
N LYS A 81 0.22 -10.02 7.99
CA LYS A 81 -1.21 -9.99 7.68
C LYS A 81 -1.62 -8.70 7.01
N PHE A 82 -1.11 -7.57 7.52
CA PHE A 82 -1.37 -6.27 6.92
C PHE A 82 -0.78 -6.18 5.51
N SER A 83 0.44 -6.64 5.35
CA SER A 83 1.12 -6.67 4.04
C SER A 83 0.30 -7.47 3.03
N ARG A 84 -0.19 -8.65 3.42
CA ARG A 84 -1.01 -9.49 2.55
C ARG A 84 -2.33 -8.82 2.23
N PHE A 85 -2.98 -8.24 3.22
CA PHE A 85 -4.24 -7.54 3.03
C PHE A 85 -4.08 -6.39 2.03
N ILE A 86 -3.08 -5.54 2.21
CA ILE A 86 -2.90 -4.36 1.35
C ILE A 86 -2.49 -4.78 -0.06
N SER A 87 -1.68 -5.82 -0.19
CA SER A 87 -1.31 -6.38 -1.49
C SER A 87 -2.55 -6.89 -2.24
N ASP A 88 -3.40 -7.64 -1.56
CA ASP A 88 -4.65 -8.16 -2.13
C ASP A 88 -5.60 -7.03 -2.49
N PHE A 89 -5.62 -5.97 -1.69
CA PHE A 89 -6.46 -4.80 -1.98
C PHE A 89 -6.07 -4.17 -3.32
N PHE A 90 -4.77 -3.96 -3.54
CA PHE A 90 -4.31 -3.40 -4.81
C PHE A 90 -4.51 -4.37 -5.97
N GLU A 91 -4.26 -5.66 -5.76
CA GLU A 91 -4.46 -6.68 -6.77
C GLU A 91 -5.92 -6.76 -7.22
N SER A 92 -6.85 -6.65 -6.28
CA SER A 92 -8.29 -6.67 -6.58
C SER A 92 -8.72 -5.48 -7.44
N ARG A 93 -7.89 -4.46 -7.54
CA ARG A 93 -8.13 -3.28 -8.39
C ARG A 93 -7.25 -3.28 -9.63
N ASP A 94 -6.75 -4.45 -10.00
CA ASP A 94 -5.93 -4.67 -11.19
C ASP A 94 -4.59 -3.93 -11.18
N CYS A 95 -4.09 -3.59 -10.00
CA CYS A 95 -2.76 -3.01 -9.86
C CYS A 95 -1.73 -4.14 -9.86
N ASN A 96 -0.91 -4.19 -10.90
CA ASN A 96 0.11 -5.22 -11.05
C ASN A 96 1.43 -4.76 -10.40
N ILE A 97 1.47 -4.86 -9.09
CA ILE A 97 2.61 -4.39 -8.29
C ILE A 97 3.12 -5.51 -7.39
N LYS A 98 4.39 -5.40 -7.01
CA LYS A 98 4.96 -6.19 -5.93
C LYS A 98 5.15 -5.28 -4.74
N LEU A 99 4.78 -5.75 -3.58
CA LEU A 99 4.66 -4.92 -2.39
C LEU A 99 5.28 -5.61 -1.18
N LYS A 100 6.00 -4.82 -0.39
CA LYS A 100 6.50 -5.24 0.90
C LYS A 100 6.26 -4.12 1.89
N VAL A 101 5.70 -4.46 3.05
CA VAL A 101 5.49 -3.49 4.12
C VAL A 101 6.71 -3.47 5.02
N VAL A 102 7.22 -2.29 5.28
CA VAL A 102 8.39 -2.09 6.14
C VAL A 102 8.04 -1.03 7.19
N GLU A 103 8.49 -1.27 8.40
CA GLU A 103 8.34 -0.29 9.49
C GLU A 103 9.71 0.28 9.85
N ASP A 104 9.77 1.61 9.87
CA ASP A 104 10.96 2.35 10.30
C ASP A 104 10.88 2.72 11.77
#